data_d698077e80ba8ead5e79b2de98fee4e5
#
_entry.id   d698077e80ba8ead5e79b2de98fee4e5
#
_cell.length_a   1.000
_cell.length_b   1.000
_cell.length_c   1.000
_cell.angle_alpha   90.00
_cell.angle_beta   90.00
_cell.angle_gamma   90.00
#
_symmetry.space_group_name_H-M   'P 1'
#
loop_
_entity.id
_entity.type
_entity.pdbx_description
1 polymer ?
#
loop_
_entity_poly.entity_id
_entity_poly.type
_entity_poly.pdbx_seq_one_letter_code
_entity_poly.pdbx_strand_id
1 'polypeptide(L)' 'LKKGSKKIAQKFGEESTELIVDYLKGSKKRTIEEAVDVIYHLLILLKSKKINIKEINKEILKRK' A
#
# COMPACT_ATOMS: atom_id res chain seq x y z
N LEU A 1 16.34 6.49 5.63
CA LEU A 1 17.41 5.52 5.74
C LEU A 1 17.29 4.46 4.68
N LYS A 2 18.38 4.19 4.00
CA LYS A 2 18.36 3.30 2.84
C LYS A 2 17.87 1.90 3.15
N LYS A 3 18.36 1.31 4.24
CA LYS A 3 17.93 -0.04 4.63
C LYS A 3 16.45 -0.07 5.00
N GLY A 4 16.00 0.93 5.75
CA GLY A 4 14.60 1.02 6.13
C GLY A 4 13.70 1.19 4.93
N SER A 5 14.09 2.04 3.97
CA SER A 5 13.32 2.29 2.77
C SER A 5 13.18 1.04 1.90
N LYS A 6 14.27 0.27 1.77
CA LYS A 6 14.24 -0.97 1.02
C LYS A 6 13.27 -1.97 1.64
N LYS A 7 13.34 -2.12 2.96
CA LYS A 7 12.48 -3.06 3.67
C LYS A 7 11.01 -2.66 3.58
N ILE A 8 10.74 -1.36 3.70
CA ILE A 8 9.40 -0.84 3.58
C ILE A 8 8.84 -1.11 2.19
N ALA A 9 9.64 -0.85 1.15
CA ALA A 9 9.22 -1.09 -0.23
C ALA A 9 8.98 -2.57 -0.49
N GLN A 10 9.86 -3.43 0.01
CA GLN A 10 9.73 -4.88 -0.12
C GLN A 10 8.44 -5.37 0.55
N LYS A 11 8.17 -4.88 1.75
CA LYS A 11 6.97 -5.27 2.48
C LYS A 11 5.71 -4.87 1.73
N PHE A 12 5.71 -3.66 1.18
CA PHE A 12 4.56 -3.20 0.38
C PHE A 12 4.36 -4.10 -0.83
N GLY A 13 5.44 -4.49 -1.50
CA GLY A 13 5.37 -5.40 -2.65
C GLY A 13 4.78 -6.75 -2.27
N GLU A 14 5.23 -7.30 -1.14
CA GLU A 14 4.73 -8.60 -0.66
C GLU A 14 3.24 -8.53 -0.35
N GLU A 15 2.80 -7.49 0.36
CA GLU A 15 1.39 -7.35 0.71
C GLU A 15 0.52 -7.14 -0.53
N SER A 16 1.04 -6.38 -1.49
CA SER A 16 0.30 -6.15 -2.75
C SER A 16 0.12 -7.45 -3.52
N THR A 17 1.14 -8.29 -3.54
CA THR A 17 1.06 -9.60 -4.21
C THR A 17 0.04 -10.49 -3.52
N GLU A 18 0.04 -10.50 -2.18
CA GLU A 18 -0.92 -11.30 -1.42
C GLU A 18 -2.35 -10.84 -1.68
N LEU A 19 -2.55 -9.52 -1.80
CA LEU A 19 -3.87 -8.99 -2.13
C LEU A 19 -4.33 -9.51 -3.50
N ILE A 20 -3.45 -9.50 -4.47
CA ILE A 20 -3.79 -9.97 -5.82
C ILE A 20 -4.16 -11.45 -5.78
N VAL A 21 -3.39 -12.26 -5.08
CA VAL A 21 -3.67 -13.69 -4.96
C VAL A 21 -5.02 -13.93 -4.29
N ASP A 22 -5.29 -13.23 -3.19
CA ASP A 22 -6.55 -13.39 -2.47
C ASP A 22 -7.74 -12.88 -3.28
N TYR A 23 -7.52 -11.84 -4.07
CA TYR A 23 -8.57 -11.35 -4.98
C TYR A 23 -8.95 -12.42 -6.00
N LEU A 24 -7.96 -13.13 -6.52
CA LEU A 24 -8.19 -14.13 -7.57
C LEU A 24 -8.67 -15.47 -7.03
N LYS A 25 -8.18 -15.90 -5.87
CA LYS A 25 -8.42 -17.25 -5.37
C LYS A 25 -8.98 -17.32 -3.97
N GLY A 26 -8.89 -16.25 -3.23
CA GLY A 26 -9.30 -16.23 -1.83
C GLY A 26 -10.74 -15.81 -1.65
N SER A 27 -11.14 -15.68 -0.40
CA SER A 27 -12.47 -15.25 -0.03
C SER A 27 -12.56 -13.72 -0.02
N LYS A 28 -13.78 -13.23 0.01
CA LYS A 28 -14.03 -11.81 0.17
C LYS A 28 -13.40 -11.28 1.46
N LYS A 29 -13.53 -12.07 2.54
CA LYS A 29 -12.95 -11.69 3.83
C LYS A 29 -11.45 -11.53 3.75
N ARG A 30 -10.74 -12.49 3.14
CA ARG A 30 -9.30 -12.43 2.99
C ARG A 30 -8.89 -11.24 2.12
N THR A 31 -9.62 -10.99 1.05
CA THR A 31 -9.33 -9.86 0.16
C THR A 31 -9.43 -8.54 0.93
N ILE A 32 -10.44 -8.40 1.77
CA ILE A 32 -10.60 -7.18 2.57
C ILE A 32 -9.44 -7.04 3.56
N GLU A 33 -9.05 -8.12 4.22
CA GLU A 33 -7.95 -8.09 5.18
C GLU A 33 -6.64 -7.68 4.51
N GLU A 34 -6.37 -8.25 3.34
CA GLU A 34 -5.15 -7.91 2.62
C GLU A 34 -5.19 -6.49 2.06
N ALA A 35 -6.38 -6.01 1.68
CA ALA A 35 -6.51 -4.63 1.22
C ALA A 35 -6.16 -3.65 2.33
N VAL A 36 -6.61 -3.95 3.56
CA VAL A 36 -6.26 -3.12 4.72
C VAL A 36 -4.75 -3.11 4.95
N ASP A 37 -4.12 -4.29 4.83
CA ASP A 37 -2.67 -4.38 5.00
C ASP A 37 -1.92 -3.57 3.93
N VAL A 38 -2.40 -3.64 2.69
CA VAL A 38 -1.80 -2.87 1.59
C VAL A 38 -1.92 -1.37 1.85
N ILE A 39 -3.10 -0.92 2.27
CA ILE A 39 -3.31 0.50 2.56
C ILE A 39 -2.39 0.95 3.69
N TYR A 40 -2.30 0.14 4.73
CA TYR A 40 -1.44 0.44 5.87
C TYR A 40 0.03 0.59 5.44
N HIS A 41 0.51 -0.37 4.68
CA HIS A 41 1.90 -0.34 4.21
C HIS A 41 2.13 0.77 3.19
N LEU A 42 1.10 1.11 2.40
CA LEU A 42 1.18 2.24 1.49
C LEU A 42 1.42 3.54 2.27
N LEU A 43 0.67 3.74 3.35
CA LEU A 43 0.82 4.94 4.16
C LEU A 43 2.22 5.03 4.79
N ILE A 44 2.75 3.90 5.24
CA ILE A 44 4.10 3.86 5.78
C ILE A 44 5.13 4.20 4.69
N LEU A 45 4.93 3.63 3.51
CA LEU A 45 5.82 3.88 2.37
C LEU A 45 5.87 5.36 2.03
N LEU A 46 4.71 5.99 1.94
CA LEU A 46 4.62 7.41 1.61
C LEU A 46 5.25 8.27 2.70
N LYS A 47 4.97 7.93 3.96
CA LYS A 47 5.52 8.67 5.09
C LYS A 47 7.05 8.59 5.12
N SER A 48 7.61 7.45 4.73
CA SER A 48 9.07 7.28 4.73
C SER A 48 9.74 8.21 3.72
N LYS A 49 8.99 8.69 2.74
CA LYS A 49 9.48 9.65 1.76
C LYS A 49 8.95 11.07 2.02
N LYS A 50 8.37 11.26 3.19
CA LYS A 50 7.81 12.55 3.64
C LYS A 50 6.69 13.06 2.74
N ILE A 51 5.92 12.13 2.19
CA ILE A 51 4.72 12.45 1.41
C ILE A 51 3.52 12.32 2.32
N ASN A 52 2.68 13.36 2.39
CA ASN A 52 1.49 13.28 3.21
C ASN A 52 0.26 13.00 2.35
N ILE A 53 -0.83 12.61 3.02
CA ILE A 53 -2.05 12.21 2.32
C ILE A 53 -2.69 13.36 1.56
N LYS A 54 -2.47 14.59 1.99
CA LYS A 54 -3.00 15.76 1.29
C LYS A 54 -2.44 15.88 -0.12
N GLU A 55 -1.17 15.54 -0.29
CA GLU A 55 -0.53 15.59 -1.60
C GLU A 55 -1.12 14.54 -2.53
N ILE A 56 -1.40 13.35 -1.98
CA ILE A 56 -2.03 12.27 -2.73
C ILE A 56 -3.44 12.69 -3.15
N ASN A 57 -4.19 13.26 -2.21
CA ASN A 57 -5.55 13.70 -2.46
C ASN A 57 -5.61 14.78 -3.54
N LYS A 58 -4.65 15.69 -3.49
CA LYS A 58 -4.55 16.76 -4.49
C LYS A 58 -4.37 16.18 -5.89
N GLU A 59 -3.52 15.18 -6.02
CA GLU A 59 -3.29 14.53 -7.32
C GLU A 59 -4.54 13.79 -7.79
N ILE A 60 -5.25 13.14 -6.89
CA ILE A 60 -6.50 12.45 -7.23
C ILE A 60 -7.51 13.43 -7.81
N LEU A 61 -7.68 14.57 -7.14
CA LEU A 61 -8.62 15.58 -7.60
C LEU A 61 -8.23 16.16 -8.96
N LYS A 62 -6.94 16.28 -9.19
CA LYS A 62 -6.43 16.77 -10.45
C LYS A 62 -6.77 15.85 -11.62
N ARG A 63 -6.85 14.55 -11.36
CA ARG A 63 -7.14 13.56 -12.39
C ARG A 63 -8.63 13.34 -12.64
N LYS A 64 -9.43 13.90 -11.81
CA LYS A 64 -10.88 13.84 -12.02
C LYS A 64 -11.29 14.83 -13.08
#